data_ca1855839ba7e61309aaf8672729cdd5
#
_entry.id   ca1855839ba7e61309aaf8672729cdd5
#
_cell.length_a   1.000
_cell.length_b   1.000
_cell.length_c   1.000
_cell.angle_alpha   90.00
_cell.angle_beta   90.00
_cell.angle_gamma   90.00
#
_symmetry.space_group_name_H-M   'P 1'
#
loop_
_entity.id
_entity.type
_entity.pdbx_description
1 polymer ?
#
loop_
_entity_poly.entity_id
_entity_poly.type
_entity_poly.pdbx_seq_one_letter_code
_entity_poly.pdbx_strand_id
1 'polypeptide(L)'
;RQSLYNRRFYLFRFRCAALRRKNEAGRRRWQAQMASKQRSQMNPAEWRASTSLAGVYALRMLGMFLVLPVLALYAATLPGAENNKALIGLAMGAYGLTQAVLQLPLGMASDKFGRKKVIYAGLLVFAAGSFMAASAQTLEALVLARAIQGAGAVSAAVTALLADLTREEVRTRAMAMIGLSIGLTFSVSLVAAPLLSGLIGVGGLFVLTGVLTLISIAVVAWVTPNPQQSKLHEDAQAQPARISEVLADRQLLRLNFGIFALHAAQMALFVALPFALVGVGLEKVQHWQVYLPATLAGLVLMVPLIIIGETRNKLKQVFVGGIVCIAAAQLGLLFGLHSLWLILASLVVYFIGFNVLEASLPSLVSKIAPSDLKGTAMGVYNTSQSLGLFAGGALGGLLFQHYGFSGVFTFCSALMLLWLALAAAAPAPRPVKNITLAVSATWHGREDDLQFALIALSGVEAVKLSADKQTVYIKAMQKGFDEAAAKKIISGA
;
A
#
# COMPACT_ATOMS: atom_id res chain seq x y z
N ARG A 1 -72.96 -31.92 -5.18
CA ARG A 1 -72.27 -31.04 -6.16
C ARG A 1 -71.76 -29.72 -5.50
N GLN A 2 -72.37 -29.16 -4.47
CA GLN A 2 -71.93 -27.95 -3.78
C GLN A 2 -70.64 -28.12 -2.97
N SER A 3 -70.30 -29.26 -2.43
CA SER A 3 -69.10 -29.52 -1.64
C SER A 3 -67.81 -29.53 -2.50
N LEU A 4 -67.89 -29.97 -3.74
CA LEU A 4 -66.78 -29.96 -4.69
C LEU A 4 -66.45 -28.55 -5.24
N TYR A 5 -67.48 -27.66 -5.30
CA TYR A 5 -67.30 -26.28 -5.74
C TYR A 5 -66.56 -25.45 -4.69
N ASN A 6 -66.89 -25.62 -3.42
CA ASN A 6 -66.25 -24.97 -2.30
C ASN A 6 -64.75 -25.39 -2.15
N ARG A 7 -64.43 -26.67 -2.35
CA ARG A 7 -63.02 -27.17 -2.29
C ARG A 7 -62.12 -26.56 -3.38
N ARG A 8 -62.64 -26.44 -4.61
CA ARG A 8 -61.91 -25.82 -5.72
C ARG A 8 -61.67 -24.30 -5.51
N PHE A 9 -62.65 -23.61 -4.90
CA PHE A 9 -62.55 -22.19 -4.59
C PHE A 9 -61.54 -21.90 -3.48
N TYR A 10 -61.45 -22.75 -2.45
CA TYR A 10 -60.45 -22.68 -1.39
C TYR A 10 -59.03 -22.96 -1.92
N LEU A 11 -58.85 -23.96 -2.76
CA LEU A 11 -57.55 -24.28 -3.38
C LEU A 11 -57.07 -23.17 -4.33
N PHE A 12 -57.97 -22.54 -5.05
CA PHE A 12 -57.64 -21.39 -5.90
C PHE A 12 -57.18 -20.18 -5.09
N ARG A 13 -57.90 -19.84 -4.00
CA ARG A 13 -57.47 -18.76 -3.09
C ARG A 13 -56.15 -19.06 -2.41
N PHE A 14 -55.87 -20.28 -2.02
CA PHE A 14 -54.58 -20.68 -1.44
C PHE A 14 -53.46 -20.58 -2.47
N ARG A 15 -53.67 -20.98 -3.70
CA ARG A 15 -52.69 -20.86 -4.78
C ARG A 15 -52.42 -19.38 -5.12
N CYS A 16 -53.40 -18.55 -5.22
CA CYS A 16 -53.22 -17.12 -5.45
C CYS A 16 -52.48 -16.43 -4.29
N ALA A 17 -52.78 -16.78 -3.05
CA ALA A 17 -52.08 -16.27 -1.85
C ALA A 17 -50.61 -16.72 -1.82
N ALA A 18 -50.33 -17.97 -2.18
CA ALA A 18 -48.97 -18.51 -2.27
C ALA A 18 -48.13 -17.84 -3.39
N LEU A 19 -48.72 -17.60 -4.57
CA LEU A 19 -48.13 -16.89 -5.67
C LEU A 19 -47.86 -15.41 -5.33
N ARG A 20 -48.79 -14.76 -4.62
CA ARG A 20 -48.62 -13.38 -4.15
C ARG A 20 -47.48 -13.27 -3.15
N ARG A 21 -47.38 -14.18 -2.17
CA ARG A 21 -46.25 -14.26 -1.21
C ARG A 21 -44.91 -14.51 -1.92
N LYS A 22 -44.88 -15.39 -2.95
CA LYS A 22 -43.68 -15.68 -3.72
C LYS A 22 -43.21 -14.47 -4.53
N ASN A 23 -44.15 -13.72 -5.11
CA ASN A 23 -43.84 -12.48 -5.83
C ASN A 23 -43.40 -11.34 -4.89
N GLU A 24 -43.99 -11.21 -3.72
CA GLU A 24 -43.59 -10.23 -2.69
C GLU A 24 -42.20 -10.55 -2.14
N ALA A 25 -41.89 -11.82 -1.88
CA ALA A 25 -40.55 -12.28 -1.48
C ALA A 25 -39.53 -12.04 -2.59
N GLY A 26 -39.88 -12.27 -3.84
CA GLY A 26 -39.04 -11.97 -5.00
C GLY A 26 -38.76 -10.45 -5.14
N ARG A 27 -39.80 -9.60 -4.99
CA ARG A 27 -39.64 -8.13 -4.98
C ARG A 27 -38.75 -7.66 -3.84
N ARG A 28 -38.95 -8.17 -2.61
CA ARG A 28 -38.11 -7.82 -1.45
C ARG A 28 -36.65 -8.23 -1.67
N ARG A 29 -36.39 -9.43 -2.21
CA ARG A 29 -35.02 -9.88 -2.57
C ARG A 29 -34.40 -8.98 -3.65
N TRP A 30 -35.14 -8.63 -4.68
CA TRP A 30 -34.68 -7.74 -5.75
C TRP A 30 -34.38 -6.34 -5.22
N GLN A 31 -35.28 -5.76 -4.39
CA GLN A 31 -35.07 -4.46 -3.74
C GLN A 31 -33.86 -4.49 -2.79
N ALA A 32 -33.68 -5.56 -2.01
CA ALA A 32 -32.52 -5.72 -1.14
C ALA A 32 -31.22 -5.84 -1.96
N GLN A 33 -31.25 -6.57 -3.07
CA GLN A 33 -30.12 -6.72 -3.99
C GLN A 33 -29.75 -5.40 -4.69
N MET A 34 -30.75 -4.63 -5.11
CA MET A 34 -30.54 -3.29 -5.68
C MET A 34 -30.03 -2.30 -4.65
N ALA A 35 -30.58 -2.31 -3.44
CA ALA A 35 -30.10 -1.48 -2.33
C ALA A 35 -28.66 -1.83 -1.93
N SER A 36 -28.29 -3.12 -1.90
CA SER A 36 -26.91 -3.54 -1.64
C SER A 36 -25.94 -3.13 -2.75
N LYS A 37 -26.35 -3.23 -4.01
CA LYS A 37 -25.59 -2.79 -5.17
C LYS A 37 -25.39 -1.27 -5.17
N GLN A 38 -26.41 -0.53 -4.78
CA GLN A 38 -26.37 0.93 -4.67
C GLN A 38 -25.48 1.37 -3.49
N ARG A 39 -25.51 0.66 -2.35
CA ARG A 39 -24.61 0.88 -1.22
C ARG A 39 -23.14 0.59 -1.54
N SER A 40 -22.86 -0.33 -2.44
CA SER A 40 -21.49 -0.66 -2.85
C SER A 40 -20.91 0.29 -3.91
N GLN A 41 -21.68 1.26 -4.41
CA GLN A 41 -21.20 2.29 -5.33
C GLN A 41 -20.78 3.55 -4.55
N MET A 42 -19.66 4.15 -4.98
CA MET A 42 -19.23 5.45 -4.46
C MET A 42 -20.21 6.54 -4.89
N ASN A 43 -20.57 7.39 -3.96
CA ASN A 43 -21.30 8.62 -4.27
C ASN A 43 -20.35 9.68 -4.88
N PRO A 44 -20.89 10.77 -5.47
CA PRO A 44 -20.06 11.80 -6.11
C PRO A 44 -19.03 12.46 -5.16
N ALA A 45 -19.38 12.62 -3.87
CA ALA A 45 -18.48 13.19 -2.88
C ALA A 45 -17.33 12.23 -2.54
N GLU A 46 -17.62 10.92 -2.40
CA GLU A 46 -16.62 9.87 -2.18
C GLU A 46 -15.70 9.72 -3.40
N TRP A 47 -16.24 9.79 -4.62
CA TRP A 47 -15.45 9.82 -5.84
C TRP A 47 -14.51 11.03 -5.86
N ARG A 48 -15.02 12.22 -5.59
CA ARG A 48 -14.23 13.45 -5.52
C ARG A 48 -13.13 13.37 -4.46
N ALA A 49 -13.45 12.85 -3.27
CA ALA A 49 -12.48 12.62 -2.20
C ALA A 49 -11.40 11.62 -2.63
N SER A 50 -11.80 10.47 -3.16
CA SER A 50 -10.88 9.40 -3.54
C SER A 50 -9.96 9.81 -4.68
N THR A 51 -10.49 10.44 -5.73
CA THR A 51 -9.69 10.89 -6.88
C THR A 51 -8.75 12.03 -6.52
N SER A 52 -9.22 13.02 -5.73
CA SER A 52 -8.38 14.14 -5.30
C SER A 52 -7.22 13.68 -4.40
N LEU A 53 -7.48 12.81 -3.42
CA LEU A 53 -6.44 12.29 -2.53
C LEU A 53 -5.50 11.30 -3.23
N ALA A 54 -6.00 10.46 -4.13
CA ALA A 54 -5.15 9.64 -5.00
C ALA A 54 -4.26 10.51 -5.91
N GLY A 55 -4.79 11.62 -6.44
CA GLY A 55 -4.02 12.62 -7.18
C GLY A 55 -2.92 13.28 -6.34
N VAL A 56 -3.22 13.69 -5.12
CA VAL A 56 -2.23 14.24 -4.17
C VAL A 56 -1.11 13.22 -3.90
N TYR A 57 -1.50 11.95 -3.68
CA TYR A 57 -0.54 10.86 -3.52
C TYR A 57 0.32 10.67 -4.77
N ALA A 58 -0.31 10.64 -5.94
CA ALA A 58 0.38 10.49 -7.23
C ALA A 58 1.40 11.63 -7.46
N LEU A 59 1.00 12.90 -7.30
CA LEU A 59 1.87 14.06 -7.51
C LEU A 59 3.07 14.04 -6.57
N ARG A 60 2.84 13.72 -5.28
CA ARG A 60 3.90 13.61 -4.29
C ARG A 60 4.85 12.46 -4.60
N MET A 61 4.31 11.28 -4.92
CA MET A 61 5.12 10.09 -5.24
C MET A 61 5.84 10.23 -6.58
N LEU A 62 5.22 10.89 -7.57
CA LEU A 62 5.87 11.23 -8.83
C LEU A 62 7.17 12.00 -8.56
N GLY A 63 7.10 13.06 -7.76
CA GLY A 63 8.27 13.85 -7.41
C GLY A 63 9.36 13.03 -6.70
N MET A 64 8.99 12.14 -5.80
CA MET A 64 9.93 11.27 -5.10
C MET A 64 10.58 10.25 -6.05
N PHE A 65 9.78 9.60 -6.88
CA PHE A 65 10.25 8.54 -7.76
C PHE A 65 11.01 9.05 -8.99
N LEU A 66 10.72 10.28 -9.47
CA LEU A 66 11.47 10.90 -10.57
C LEU A 66 12.96 11.09 -10.25
N VAL A 67 13.29 11.23 -8.99
CA VAL A 67 14.70 11.43 -8.60
C VAL A 67 15.42 10.10 -8.44
N LEU A 68 14.73 9.03 -8.10
CA LEU A 68 15.33 7.73 -7.72
C LEU A 68 16.32 7.16 -8.73
N PRO A 69 16.01 7.01 -10.05
CA PRO A 69 16.92 6.37 -11.00
C PRO A 69 18.08 7.26 -11.47
N VAL A 70 18.08 8.54 -11.15
CA VAL A 70 19.09 9.50 -11.62
C VAL A 70 19.91 10.12 -10.48
N LEU A 71 19.45 9.98 -9.23
CA LEU A 71 20.05 10.66 -8.08
C LEU A 71 21.46 10.20 -7.79
N ALA A 72 21.74 8.90 -7.86
CA ALA A 72 23.06 8.37 -7.55
C ALA A 72 24.15 8.93 -8.49
N LEU A 73 23.86 9.01 -9.79
CA LEU A 73 24.76 9.58 -10.77
C LEU A 73 24.92 11.10 -10.62
N TYR A 74 23.84 11.80 -10.26
CA TYR A 74 23.91 13.22 -9.99
C TYR A 74 24.70 13.51 -8.70
N ALA A 75 24.41 12.80 -7.62
CA ALA A 75 25.12 12.94 -6.36
C ALA A 75 26.64 12.71 -6.53
N ALA A 76 27.04 11.81 -7.42
CA ALA A 76 28.44 11.57 -7.75
C ALA A 76 29.14 12.73 -8.47
N THR A 77 28.40 13.70 -9.02
CA THR A 77 28.95 14.89 -9.64
C THR A 77 29.13 16.06 -8.67
N LEU A 78 28.60 15.96 -7.45
CA LEU A 78 28.70 17.01 -6.46
C LEU A 78 30.04 17.00 -5.71
N PRO A 79 30.58 18.16 -5.32
CA PRO A 79 31.74 18.23 -4.44
C PRO A 79 31.55 17.39 -3.17
N GLY A 80 32.57 16.68 -2.76
CA GLY A 80 32.55 15.76 -1.62
C GLY A 80 32.14 14.31 -1.96
N ALA A 81 31.79 14.01 -3.22
CA ALA A 81 31.41 12.68 -3.67
C ALA A 81 32.57 11.80 -4.17
N GLU A 82 33.73 12.37 -4.46
CA GLU A 82 34.85 11.77 -5.23
C GLU A 82 35.33 10.42 -4.69
N ASN A 83 35.34 10.26 -3.36
CA ASN A 83 35.64 8.99 -2.69
C ASN A 83 34.58 8.57 -1.67
N ASN A 84 33.37 9.10 -1.75
CA ASN A 84 32.35 8.95 -0.72
C ASN A 84 31.02 8.41 -1.25
N LYS A 85 31.07 7.20 -1.83
CA LYS A 85 29.86 6.50 -2.29
C LYS A 85 28.90 6.17 -1.15
N ALA A 86 29.42 6.05 0.09
CA ALA A 86 28.60 5.88 1.28
C ALA A 86 27.68 7.09 1.50
N LEU A 87 28.19 8.31 1.31
CA LEU A 87 27.39 9.53 1.44
C LEU A 87 26.38 9.67 0.28
N ILE A 88 26.70 9.20 -0.92
CA ILE A 88 25.74 9.09 -2.04
C ILE A 88 24.57 8.19 -1.64
N GLY A 89 24.86 7.01 -1.09
CA GLY A 89 23.84 6.10 -0.59
C GLY A 89 23.02 6.70 0.55
N LEU A 90 23.67 7.45 1.44
CA LEU A 90 22.98 8.18 2.50
C LEU A 90 22.05 9.27 1.93
N ALA A 91 22.44 10.02 0.91
CA ALA A 91 21.60 11.00 0.23
C ALA A 91 20.34 10.34 -0.36
N MET A 92 20.45 9.11 -0.86
CA MET A 92 19.31 8.34 -1.33
C MET A 92 18.41 7.86 -0.18
N GLY A 93 19.01 7.39 0.93
CA GLY A 93 18.30 6.78 2.07
C GLY A 93 17.77 7.79 3.10
N ALA A 94 18.36 8.97 3.26
CA ALA A 94 18.04 9.95 4.33
C ALA A 94 16.55 10.33 4.38
N TYR A 95 15.92 10.43 3.22
CA TYR A 95 14.48 10.59 3.10
C TYR A 95 13.70 9.51 3.87
N GLY A 96 14.11 8.23 3.71
CA GLY A 96 13.46 7.10 4.37
C GLY A 96 13.58 7.14 5.90
N LEU A 97 14.73 7.57 6.43
CA LEU A 97 14.94 7.65 7.87
C LEU A 97 13.98 8.65 8.55
N THR A 98 13.94 9.87 8.05
CA THR A 98 13.08 10.91 8.62
C THR A 98 11.62 10.61 8.42
N GLN A 99 11.24 10.01 7.29
CA GLN A 99 9.89 9.52 7.06
C GLN A 99 9.52 8.41 8.07
N ALA A 100 10.40 7.45 8.33
CA ALA A 100 10.15 6.37 9.28
C ALA A 100 9.89 6.91 10.69
N VAL A 101 10.69 7.88 11.13
CA VAL A 101 10.58 8.49 12.45
C VAL A 101 9.31 9.33 12.59
N LEU A 102 8.96 10.12 11.57
CA LEU A 102 7.91 11.14 11.67
C LEU A 102 6.53 10.66 11.18
N GLN A 103 6.44 9.54 10.49
CA GLN A 103 5.17 9.06 9.91
C GLN A 103 4.10 8.79 10.96
N LEU A 104 4.42 8.09 12.06
CA LEU A 104 3.49 7.83 13.15
C LEU A 104 3.16 9.10 13.95
N PRO A 105 4.14 9.91 14.40
CA PRO A 105 3.88 11.19 15.07
C PRO A 105 2.99 12.14 14.24
N LEU A 106 3.24 12.28 12.95
CA LEU A 106 2.41 13.14 12.08
C LEU A 106 1.01 12.55 11.86
N GLY A 107 0.88 11.23 11.82
CA GLY A 107 -0.41 10.55 11.84
C GLY A 107 -1.23 10.95 13.06
N MET A 108 -0.66 10.81 14.26
CA MET A 108 -1.29 11.19 15.53
C MET A 108 -1.58 12.70 15.61
N ALA A 109 -0.64 13.53 15.17
CA ALA A 109 -0.84 14.98 15.10
C ALA A 109 -2.04 15.34 14.23
N SER A 110 -2.28 14.59 13.15
CA SER A 110 -3.41 14.80 12.26
C SER A 110 -4.77 14.48 12.92
N ASP A 111 -4.79 13.57 13.91
CA ASP A 111 -5.98 13.29 14.71
C ASP A 111 -6.30 14.45 15.66
N LYS A 112 -5.25 15.03 16.25
CA LYS A 112 -5.37 16.09 17.27
C LYS A 112 -5.59 17.49 16.67
N PHE A 113 -4.81 17.85 15.65
CA PHE A 113 -4.79 19.21 15.08
C PHE A 113 -5.64 19.37 13.81
N GLY A 114 -6.18 18.24 13.30
CA GLY A 114 -6.98 18.17 12.10
C GLY A 114 -6.21 17.73 10.87
N ARG A 115 -6.82 16.81 10.09
CA ARG A 115 -6.21 16.13 8.93
C ARG A 115 -5.55 17.08 7.94
N LYS A 116 -6.33 18.05 7.41
CA LYS A 116 -5.84 18.95 6.36
C LYS A 116 -4.70 19.85 6.84
N LYS A 117 -4.73 20.31 8.10
CA LYS A 117 -3.66 21.18 8.63
C LYS A 117 -2.32 20.48 8.65
N VAL A 118 -2.28 19.24 9.12
CA VAL A 118 -1.05 18.44 9.15
C VAL A 118 -0.59 18.06 7.74
N ILE A 119 -1.53 17.77 6.83
CA ILE A 119 -1.20 17.53 5.41
C ILE A 119 -0.55 18.78 4.80
N TYR A 120 -1.08 19.99 5.03
CA TYR A 120 -0.47 21.22 4.53
C TYR A 120 0.92 21.44 5.09
N ALA A 121 1.10 21.30 6.41
CA ALA A 121 2.40 21.47 7.05
C ALA A 121 3.44 20.49 6.49
N GLY A 122 3.08 19.21 6.38
CA GLY A 122 3.98 18.19 5.85
C GLY A 122 4.30 18.39 4.36
N LEU A 123 3.32 18.77 3.53
CA LEU A 123 3.57 19.10 2.12
C LEU A 123 4.45 20.35 1.97
N LEU A 124 4.31 21.36 2.82
CA LEU A 124 5.21 22.51 2.83
C LEU A 124 6.63 22.13 3.20
N VAL A 125 6.82 21.29 4.21
CA VAL A 125 8.15 20.77 4.59
C VAL A 125 8.75 19.96 3.44
N PHE A 126 7.95 19.10 2.78
CA PHE A 126 8.39 18.33 1.63
C PHE A 126 8.80 19.24 0.45
N ALA A 127 8.01 20.27 0.15
CA ALA A 127 8.33 21.26 -0.90
C ALA A 127 9.61 22.03 -0.58
N ALA A 128 9.76 22.51 0.67
CA ALA A 128 10.97 23.19 1.12
C ALA A 128 12.21 22.30 0.95
N GLY A 129 12.16 21.05 1.41
CA GLY A 129 13.23 20.09 1.21
C GLY A 129 13.52 19.83 -0.29
N SER A 130 12.49 19.84 -1.14
CA SER A 130 12.66 19.68 -2.59
C SER A 130 13.39 20.89 -3.21
N PHE A 131 13.02 22.12 -2.87
CA PHE A 131 13.73 23.32 -3.35
C PHE A 131 15.15 23.41 -2.80
N MET A 132 15.37 23.02 -1.53
CA MET A 132 16.72 22.92 -0.97
C MET A 132 17.57 21.91 -1.73
N ALA A 133 17.02 20.75 -2.08
CA ALA A 133 17.72 19.74 -2.88
C ALA A 133 18.05 20.25 -4.28
N ALA A 134 17.18 21.06 -4.88
CA ALA A 134 17.41 21.70 -6.18
C ALA A 134 18.59 22.68 -6.16
N SER A 135 18.81 23.36 -5.05
CA SER A 135 19.89 24.34 -4.85
C SER A 135 21.12 23.77 -4.16
N ALA A 136 21.14 22.47 -3.84
CA ALA A 136 22.27 21.83 -3.18
C ALA A 136 23.53 21.82 -4.07
N GLN A 137 24.61 22.41 -3.58
CA GLN A 137 25.90 22.49 -4.27
C GLN A 137 26.92 21.49 -3.72
N THR A 138 26.64 20.86 -2.59
CA THR A 138 27.48 19.84 -1.97
C THR A 138 26.65 18.61 -1.65
N LEU A 139 27.33 17.47 -1.49
CA LEU A 139 26.68 16.21 -1.20
C LEU A 139 26.00 16.22 0.19
N GLU A 140 26.62 16.88 1.19
CA GLU A 140 26.07 17.04 2.54
C GLU A 140 24.79 17.87 2.53
N ALA A 141 24.79 18.97 1.73
CA ALA A 141 23.58 19.79 1.57
C ALA A 141 22.44 18.99 0.94
N LEU A 142 22.76 18.11 -0.03
CA LEU A 142 21.80 17.21 -0.65
C LEU A 142 21.24 16.20 0.39
N VAL A 143 22.10 15.60 1.24
CA VAL A 143 21.67 14.69 2.33
C VAL A 143 20.69 15.39 3.27
N LEU A 144 21.04 16.62 3.72
CA LEU A 144 20.17 17.40 4.59
C LEU A 144 18.84 17.74 3.94
N ALA A 145 18.85 18.18 2.69
CA ALA A 145 17.65 18.48 1.93
C ALA A 145 16.73 17.25 1.78
N ARG A 146 17.31 16.06 1.53
CA ARG A 146 16.60 14.78 1.46
C ARG A 146 16.00 14.39 2.83
N ALA A 147 16.72 14.63 3.92
CA ALA A 147 16.20 14.40 5.26
C ALA A 147 15.00 15.33 5.57
N ILE A 148 15.09 16.62 5.22
CA ILE A 148 13.99 17.58 5.37
C ILE A 148 12.80 17.16 4.49
N GLN A 149 13.03 16.76 3.25
CA GLN A 149 11.99 16.26 2.35
C GLN A 149 11.25 15.06 2.94
N GLY A 150 11.97 14.11 3.56
CA GLY A 150 11.38 12.95 4.21
C GLY A 150 10.57 13.31 5.48
N ALA A 151 10.94 14.40 6.17
CA ALA A 151 10.20 14.90 7.32
C ALA A 151 8.77 15.37 6.97
N GLY A 152 8.50 15.62 5.68
CA GLY A 152 7.15 15.87 5.17
C GLY A 152 6.27 14.62 5.02
N ALA A 153 6.35 13.66 5.94
CA ALA A 153 5.67 12.37 5.92
C ALA A 153 4.15 12.49 6.16
N VAL A 154 3.38 12.76 5.10
CA VAL A 154 1.91 12.96 5.20
C VAL A 154 1.07 11.72 4.88
N SER A 155 1.71 10.59 4.53
CA SER A 155 0.99 9.39 4.04
C SER A 155 -0.10 8.91 5.00
N ALA A 156 0.20 8.85 6.31
CA ALA A 156 -0.76 8.45 7.34
C ALA A 156 -1.94 9.43 7.43
N ALA A 157 -1.68 10.74 7.39
CA ALA A 157 -2.72 11.76 7.46
C ALA A 157 -3.65 11.75 6.22
N VAL A 158 -3.08 11.50 5.03
CA VAL A 158 -3.86 11.44 3.76
C VAL A 158 -4.75 10.19 3.75
N THR A 159 -4.23 9.02 4.16
CA THR A 159 -5.04 7.79 4.24
C THR A 159 -6.14 7.89 5.30
N ALA A 160 -5.84 8.53 6.43
CA ALA A 160 -6.84 8.79 7.46
C ALA A 160 -7.93 9.79 6.97
N LEU A 161 -7.54 10.86 6.27
CA LEU A 161 -8.51 11.77 5.65
C LEU A 161 -9.40 11.06 4.63
N LEU A 162 -8.84 10.15 3.83
CA LEU A 162 -9.63 9.34 2.90
C LEU A 162 -10.63 8.44 3.64
N ALA A 163 -10.22 7.83 4.76
CA ALA A 163 -11.11 7.03 5.60
C ALA A 163 -12.26 7.86 6.18
N ASP A 164 -11.98 9.10 6.62
CA ASP A 164 -12.99 10.03 7.15
C ASP A 164 -14.00 10.50 6.08
N LEU A 165 -13.59 10.53 4.81
CA LEU A 165 -14.41 11.00 3.67
C LEU A 165 -15.12 9.87 2.91
N THR A 166 -14.91 8.62 3.29
CA THR A 166 -15.48 7.45 2.60
C THR A 166 -16.20 6.53 3.57
N ARG A 167 -17.37 6.01 3.16
CA ARG A 167 -18.10 4.98 3.91
C ARG A 167 -17.28 3.67 3.93
N GLU A 168 -17.48 2.85 4.96
CA GLU A 168 -16.76 1.57 5.11
C GLU A 168 -16.92 0.65 3.91
N GLU A 169 -18.12 0.59 3.31
CA GLU A 169 -18.44 -0.29 2.20
C GLU A 169 -17.62 0.02 0.93
N VAL A 170 -17.17 1.26 0.79
CA VAL A 170 -16.39 1.71 -0.39
C VAL A 170 -14.93 2.04 -0.08
N ARG A 171 -14.55 2.07 1.21
CA ARG A 171 -13.20 2.43 1.69
C ARG A 171 -12.10 1.59 1.04
N THR A 172 -12.32 0.28 0.91
CA THR A 172 -11.35 -0.61 0.24
C THR A 172 -11.09 -0.19 -1.21
N ARG A 173 -12.12 0.25 -1.94
CA ARG A 173 -11.97 0.77 -3.30
C ARG A 173 -11.18 2.08 -3.31
N ALA A 174 -11.48 2.98 -2.39
CA ALA A 174 -10.78 4.26 -2.28
C ALA A 174 -9.29 4.07 -1.98
N MET A 175 -8.96 3.15 -1.05
CA MET A 175 -7.56 2.79 -0.76
C MET A 175 -6.87 2.11 -1.94
N ALA A 176 -7.58 1.27 -2.70
CA ALA A 176 -7.05 0.66 -3.93
C ALA A 176 -6.72 1.71 -5.01
N MET A 177 -7.47 2.80 -5.10
CA MET A 177 -7.16 3.92 -6.01
C MET A 177 -5.83 4.59 -5.63
N ILE A 178 -5.56 4.79 -4.34
CA ILE A 178 -4.25 5.29 -3.87
C ILE A 178 -3.15 4.29 -4.27
N GLY A 179 -3.32 3.01 -3.96
CA GLY A 179 -2.31 1.98 -4.29
C GLY A 179 -2.01 1.92 -5.80
N LEU A 180 -3.05 1.96 -6.63
CA LEU A 180 -2.89 1.99 -8.10
C LEU A 180 -2.15 3.25 -8.56
N SER A 181 -2.45 4.41 -7.97
CA SER A 181 -1.78 5.66 -8.32
C SER A 181 -0.29 5.62 -7.98
N ILE A 182 0.10 4.99 -6.87
CA ILE A 182 1.51 4.83 -6.47
C ILE A 182 2.26 3.96 -7.49
N GLY A 183 1.71 2.77 -7.82
CA GLY A 183 2.35 1.84 -8.76
C GLY A 183 2.50 2.42 -10.17
N LEU A 184 1.46 3.11 -10.68
CA LEU A 184 1.51 3.78 -11.97
C LEU A 184 2.55 4.91 -11.97
N THR A 185 2.56 5.73 -10.92
CA THR A 185 3.51 6.83 -10.76
C THR A 185 4.94 6.34 -10.69
N PHE A 186 5.20 5.25 -9.98
CA PHE A 186 6.53 4.64 -9.93
C PHE A 186 7.02 4.23 -11.32
N SER A 187 6.19 3.51 -12.07
CA SER A 187 6.54 3.04 -13.42
C SER A 187 6.77 4.20 -14.39
N VAL A 188 5.91 5.21 -14.37
CA VAL A 188 6.06 6.41 -15.19
C VAL A 188 7.33 7.17 -14.81
N SER A 189 7.63 7.28 -13.51
CA SER A 189 8.82 8.00 -13.03
C SER A 189 10.12 7.36 -13.50
N LEU A 190 10.23 6.03 -13.48
CA LEU A 190 11.45 5.33 -13.91
C LEU A 190 11.78 5.60 -15.38
N VAL A 191 10.76 5.79 -16.22
CA VAL A 191 10.93 6.08 -17.64
C VAL A 191 11.14 7.59 -17.89
N ALA A 192 10.34 8.42 -17.22
CA ALA A 192 10.37 9.86 -17.42
C ALA A 192 11.63 10.52 -16.82
N ALA A 193 12.16 9.99 -15.72
CA ALA A 193 13.28 10.61 -15.00
C ALA A 193 14.56 10.76 -15.83
N PRO A 194 15.07 9.71 -16.54
CA PRO A 194 16.23 9.87 -17.40
C PRO A 194 16.00 10.91 -18.51
N LEU A 195 14.83 10.90 -19.14
CA LEU A 195 14.46 11.83 -20.21
C LEU A 195 14.38 13.27 -19.70
N LEU A 196 13.63 13.50 -18.64
CA LEU A 196 13.46 14.81 -18.06
C LEU A 196 14.77 15.34 -17.46
N SER A 197 15.61 14.49 -16.86
CA SER A 197 16.92 14.90 -16.35
C SER A 197 17.84 15.39 -17.45
N GLY A 198 17.70 14.89 -18.67
CA GLY A 198 18.41 15.38 -19.85
C GLY A 198 17.98 16.78 -20.29
N LEU A 199 16.69 17.14 -20.06
CA LEU A 199 16.11 18.41 -20.48
C LEU A 199 16.29 19.53 -19.43
N ILE A 200 16.01 19.23 -18.16
CA ILE A 200 15.96 20.23 -17.08
C ILE A 200 16.99 19.97 -15.97
N GLY A 201 17.82 18.95 -16.12
CA GLY A 201 18.76 18.52 -15.08
C GLY A 201 18.07 17.90 -13.85
N VAL A 202 18.87 17.31 -12.95
CA VAL A 202 18.33 16.73 -11.71
C VAL A 202 17.88 17.82 -10.74
N GLY A 203 18.57 18.96 -10.69
CA GLY A 203 18.08 20.15 -9.95
C GLY A 203 16.69 20.56 -10.41
N GLY A 204 16.43 20.59 -11.74
CA GLY A 204 15.12 20.85 -12.31
C GLY A 204 14.06 19.83 -11.92
N LEU A 205 14.43 18.55 -11.77
CA LEU A 205 13.51 17.52 -11.25
C LEU A 205 13.11 17.81 -9.80
N PHE A 206 14.03 18.29 -8.97
CA PHE A 206 13.69 18.70 -7.61
C PHE A 206 12.78 19.92 -7.57
N VAL A 207 13.02 20.92 -8.45
CA VAL A 207 12.10 22.07 -8.62
C VAL A 207 10.72 21.58 -9.03
N LEU A 208 10.64 20.71 -10.05
CA LEU A 208 9.38 20.10 -10.49
C LEU A 208 8.67 19.38 -9.34
N THR A 209 9.40 18.64 -8.52
CA THR A 209 8.88 17.96 -7.33
C THR A 209 8.28 18.95 -6.34
N GLY A 210 8.96 20.06 -6.06
CA GLY A 210 8.47 21.14 -5.20
C GLY A 210 7.18 21.76 -5.73
N VAL A 211 7.14 22.07 -7.02
CA VAL A 211 5.97 22.65 -7.70
C VAL A 211 4.78 21.69 -7.68
N LEU A 212 4.97 20.40 -8.00
CA LEU A 212 3.93 19.39 -7.93
C LEU A 212 3.37 19.23 -6.50
N THR A 213 4.23 19.40 -5.50
CA THR A 213 3.82 19.39 -4.10
C THR A 213 2.97 20.62 -3.74
N LEU A 214 3.31 21.80 -4.22
CA LEU A 214 2.50 23.02 -4.05
C LEU A 214 1.13 22.87 -4.75
N ILE A 215 1.11 22.26 -5.95
CA ILE A 215 -0.15 21.90 -6.63
C ILE A 215 -0.96 20.92 -5.77
N SER A 216 -0.32 19.96 -5.11
CA SER A 216 -1.00 19.05 -4.20
C SER A 216 -1.66 19.77 -3.02
N ILE A 217 -1.02 20.83 -2.48
CA ILE A 217 -1.63 21.68 -1.45
C ILE A 217 -2.90 22.35 -1.99
N ALA A 218 -2.83 22.92 -3.20
CA ALA A 218 -3.98 23.52 -3.86
C ALA A 218 -5.13 22.52 -4.08
N VAL A 219 -4.82 21.28 -4.49
CA VAL A 219 -5.81 20.22 -4.64
C VAL A 219 -6.47 19.89 -3.30
N VAL A 220 -5.70 19.75 -2.21
CA VAL A 220 -6.25 19.49 -0.87
C VAL A 220 -7.12 20.66 -0.40
N ALA A 221 -6.74 21.90 -0.71
CA ALA A 221 -7.45 23.10 -0.28
C ALA A 221 -8.81 23.24 -0.98
N TRP A 222 -8.84 23.10 -2.31
CA TRP A 222 -9.98 23.50 -3.14
C TRP A 222 -10.78 22.31 -3.69
N VAL A 223 -10.13 21.18 -3.94
CA VAL A 223 -10.79 20.02 -4.56
C VAL A 223 -11.23 19.00 -3.53
N THR A 224 -10.40 18.72 -2.51
CA THR A 224 -10.72 17.69 -1.50
C THR A 224 -11.81 18.19 -0.55
N PRO A 225 -12.92 17.46 -0.35
CA PRO A 225 -13.98 17.83 0.59
C PRO A 225 -13.46 18.01 2.02
N ASN A 226 -14.16 18.81 2.82
CA ASN A 226 -13.90 18.89 4.25
C ASN A 226 -14.64 17.76 4.97
N PRO A 227 -14.01 17.04 5.90
CA PRO A 227 -14.70 16.08 6.72
C PRO A 227 -15.72 16.83 7.62
N GLN A 228 -16.99 16.41 7.59
CA GLN A 228 -18.04 17.03 8.39
C GLN A 228 -17.87 16.76 9.89
N GLN A 229 -17.27 15.61 10.23
CA GLN A 229 -16.80 15.23 11.57
C GLN A 229 -15.59 14.32 11.37
N SER A 230 -14.52 14.56 12.11
CA SER A 230 -13.44 13.57 12.24
C SER A 230 -13.99 12.42 13.08
N LYS A 231 -14.52 11.40 12.43
CA LYS A 231 -14.93 10.17 13.15
C LYS A 231 -13.65 9.43 13.51
N LEU A 232 -13.53 9.13 14.79
CA LEU A 232 -12.50 8.23 15.29
C LEU A 232 -12.78 6.81 14.74
N HIS A 233 -12.20 6.49 13.60
CA HIS A 233 -12.26 5.13 13.06
C HIS A 233 -11.11 4.33 13.66
N GLU A 234 -11.39 3.56 14.71
CA GLU A 234 -10.40 2.74 15.43
C GLU A 234 -9.63 1.80 14.50
N ASP A 235 -10.28 1.29 13.46
CA ASP A 235 -9.68 0.41 12.45
C ASP A 235 -8.68 1.12 11.51
N ALA A 236 -8.79 2.44 11.36
CA ALA A 236 -7.94 3.25 10.47
C ALA A 236 -6.86 4.06 11.22
N GLN A 237 -6.95 4.17 12.54
CA GLN A 237 -6.02 4.94 13.35
C GLN A 237 -4.86 4.10 13.87
N ALA A 238 -3.67 4.71 13.90
CA ALA A 238 -2.54 4.13 14.61
C ALA A 238 -2.71 4.35 16.12
N GLN A 239 -2.68 3.26 16.90
CA GLN A 239 -2.73 3.27 18.35
C GLN A 239 -1.32 2.99 18.91
N PRO A 240 -0.51 4.02 19.26
CA PRO A 240 0.88 3.83 19.67
C PRO A 240 1.05 2.95 20.90
N ALA A 241 0.10 3.03 21.84
CA ALA A 241 0.10 2.19 23.04
C ALA A 241 0.04 0.68 22.72
N ARG A 242 -0.41 0.32 21.50
CA ARG A 242 -0.61 -1.07 21.08
C ARG A 242 0.34 -1.50 19.96
N ILE A 243 1.40 -0.71 19.67
CA ILE A 243 2.45 -1.10 18.71
C ILE A 243 3.12 -2.41 19.13
N SER A 244 3.32 -2.60 20.45
CA SER A 244 3.91 -3.83 21.00
C SER A 244 3.11 -5.08 20.65
N GLU A 245 1.77 -5.01 20.57
CA GLU A 245 0.92 -6.12 20.17
C GLU A 245 1.17 -6.52 18.70
N VAL A 246 1.35 -5.52 17.82
CA VAL A 246 1.67 -5.74 16.41
C VAL A 246 3.06 -6.34 16.25
N LEU A 247 4.04 -5.86 17.01
CA LEU A 247 5.41 -6.36 16.97
C LEU A 247 5.56 -7.75 17.61
N ALA A 248 4.68 -8.12 18.55
CA ALA A 248 4.66 -9.46 19.15
C ALA A 248 4.05 -10.52 18.21
N ASP A 249 3.23 -10.12 17.22
CA ASP A 249 2.65 -11.04 16.25
C ASP A 249 3.72 -11.48 15.23
N ARG A 250 4.10 -12.75 15.30
CA ARG A 250 5.13 -13.34 14.42
C ARG A 250 4.78 -13.29 12.94
N GLN A 251 3.50 -13.30 12.57
CA GLN A 251 3.09 -13.23 11.16
C GLN A 251 3.22 -11.80 10.64
N LEU A 252 2.78 -10.81 11.41
CA LEU A 252 2.95 -9.40 11.07
C LEU A 252 4.43 -9.02 11.05
N LEU A 253 5.23 -9.50 12.01
CA LEU A 253 6.67 -9.24 12.04
C LEU A 253 7.39 -9.77 10.79
N ARG A 254 7.02 -10.96 10.30
CA ARG A 254 7.55 -11.51 9.03
C ARG A 254 7.19 -10.68 7.82
N LEU A 255 5.97 -10.13 7.75
CA LEU A 255 5.55 -9.24 6.67
C LEU A 255 6.23 -7.88 6.75
N ASN A 256 6.43 -7.36 7.95
CA ASN A 256 7.19 -6.13 8.20
C ASN A 256 8.66 -6.28 7.80
N PHE A 257 9.28 -7.44 8.12
CA PHE A 257 10.62 -7.76 7.62
C PHE A 257 10.61 -7.88 6.09
N GLY A 258 9.57 -8.46 5.50
CA GLY A 258 9.45 -8.60 4.05
C GLY A 258 9.44 -7.26 3.32
N ILE A 259 8.63 -6.30 3.77
CA ILE A 259 8.59 -4.96 3.13
C ILE A 259 9.90 -4.20 3.37
N PHE A 260 10.50 -4.32 4.56
CA PHE A 260 11.83 -3.79 4.84
C PHE A 260 12.86 -4.34 3.85
N ALA A 261 12.94 -5.67 3.69
CA ALA A 261 13.90 -6.33 2.82
C ALA A 261 13.67 -5.97 1.34
N LEU A 262 12.41 -5.91 0.89
CA LEU A 262 12.03 -5.53 -0.46
C LEU A 262 12.56 -4.13 -0.81
N HIS A 263 12.32 -3.15 0.07
CA HIS A 263 12.72 -1.76 -0.16
C HIS A 263 14.19 -1.50 0.12
N ALA A 264 14.82 -2.27 1.02
CA ALA A 264 16.26 -2.22 1.20
C ALA A 264 17.00 -2.71 -0.05
N ALA A 265 16.58 -3.84 -0.62
CA ALA A 265 17.14 -4.32 -1.88
C ALA A 265 16.86 -3.37 -3.05
N GLN A 266 15.66 -2.77 -3.11
CA GLN A 266 15.31 -1.78 -4.13
C GLN A 266 16.23 -0.55 -4.06
N MET A 267 16.39 0.04 -2.89
CA MET A 267 17.21 1.24 -2.74
C MET A 267 18.69 0.95 -3.01
N ALA A 268 19.21 -0.17 -2.49
CA ALA A 268 20.59 -0.61 -2.76
C ALA A 268 20.81 -0.86 -4.27
N LEU A 269 19.85 -1.47 -4.96
CA LEU A 269 19.86 -1.62 -6.41
C LEU A 269 20.03 -0.26 -7.12
N PHE A 270 19.19 0.74 -6.76
CA PHE A 270 19.25 2.06 -7.39
C PHE A 270 20.48 2.90 -6.98
N VAL A 271 21.20 2.54 -5.92
CA VAL A 271 22.54 3.10 -5.64
C VAL A 271 23.56 2.64 -6.67
N ALA A 272 23.51 1.38 -7.11
CA ALA A 272 24.55 0.77 -7.95
C ALA A 272 24.16 0.70 -9.44
N LEU A 273 22.92 0.36 -9.76
CA LEU A 273 22.45 0.08 -11.12
C LEU A 273 22.72 1.20 -12.14
N PRO A 274 22.49 2.50 -11.83
CA PRO A 274 22.77 3.56 -12.79
C PRO A 274 24.25 3.61 -13.22
N PHE A 275 25.18 3.31 -12.31
CA PHE A 275 26.60 3.22 -12.63
C PHE A 275 26.92 1.99 -13.47
N ALA A 276 26.26 0.85 -13.22
CA ALA A 276 26.42 -0.34 -14.03
C ALA A 276 25.95 -0.11 -15.47
N LEU A 277 24.81 0.58 -15.67
CA LEU A 277 24.29 0.91 -17.01
C LEU A 277 25.27 1.83 -17.78
N VAL A 278 25.87 2.82 -17.12
CA VAL A 278 26.91 3.65 -17.72
C VAL A 278 28.15 2.81 -18.04
N GLY A 279 28.53 1.87 -17.17
CA GLY A 279 29.66 0.97 -17.35
C GLY A 279 29.55 0.05 -18.58
N VAL A 280 28.34 -0.32 -19.01
CA VAL A 280 28.11 -1.07 -20.25
C VAL A 280 27.86 -0.18 -21.47
N GLY A 281 28.17 1.14 -21.36
CA GLY A 281 28.09 2.09 -22.47
C GLY A 281 26.73 2.74 -22.69
N LEU A 282 25.79 2.60 -21.79
CA LEU A 282 24.48 3.23 -21.92
C LEU A 282 24.49 4.63 -21.28
N GLU A 283 24.24 5.68 -22.05
CA GLU A 283 24.18 7.05 -21.56
C GLU A 283 23.05 7.25 -20.58
N LYS A 284 23.21 8.17 -19.61
CA LYS A 284 22.24 8.46 -18.56
C LYS A 284 20.82 8.70 -19.09
N VAL A 285 20.71 9.45 -20.20
CA VAL A 285 19.42 9.79 -20.84
C VAL A 285 18.77 8.57 -21.49
N GLN A 286 19.54 7.56 -21.85
CA GLN A 286 19.07 6.34 -22.51
C GLN A 286 18.64 5.24 -21.53
N HIS A 287 18.84 5.40 -20.23
CA HIS A 287 18.45 4.40 -19.21
C HIS A 287 16.97 4.02 -19.29
N TRP A 288 16.10 4.88 -19.79
CA TRP A 288 14.67 4.57 -20.02
C TRP A 288 14.47 3.37 -20.95
N GLN A 289 15.40 3.10 -21.87
CA GLN A 289 15.34 1.95 -22.81
C GLN A 289 15.42 0.61 -22.07
N VAL A 290 16.02 0.60 -20.88
CA VAL A 290 16.09 -0.56 -19.99
C VAL A 290 14.90 -0.55 -19.01
N TYR A 291 14.57 0.59 -18.41
CA TYR A 291 13.52 0.69 -17.42
C TYR A 291 12.12 0.47 -18.02
N LEU A 292 11.84 0.98 -19.22
CA LEU A 292 10.52 0.86 -19.84
C LEU A 292 10.12 -0.61 -20.08
N PRO A 293 10.88 -1.43 -20.83
CA PRO A 293 10.50 -2.83 -21.04
C PRO A 293 10.47 -3.63 -19.75
N ALA A 294 11.40 -3.38 -18.81
CA ALA A 294 11.43 -4.08 -17.54
C ALA A 294 10.22 -3.80 -16.66
N THR A 295 9.84 -2.52 -16.49
CA THR A 295 8.66 -2.14 -15.68
C THR A 295 7.36 -2.55 -16.34
N LEU A 296 7.24 -2.39 -17.67
CA LEU A 296 6.05 -2.77 -18.43
C LEU A 296 5.80 -4.28 -18.37
N ALA A 297 6.86 -5.09 -18.60
CA ALA A 297 6.77 -6.54 -18.44
C ALA A 297 6.37 -6.93 -17.00
N GLY A 298 6.96 -6.28 -15.99
CA GLY A 298 6.62 -6.49 -14.59
C GLY A 298 5.14 -6.21 -14.29
N LEU A 299 4.59 -5.10 -14.80
CA LEU A 299 3.17 -4.75 -14.60
C LEU A 299 2.23 -5.73 -15.33
N VAL A 300 2.54 -6.07 -16.58
CA VAL A 300 1.69 -6.98 -17.38
C VAL A 300 1.67 -8.38 -16.78
N LEU A 301 2.83 -8.91 -16.36
CA LEU A 301 2.94 -10.27 -15.84
C LEU A 301 2.48 -10.39 -14.37
N MET A 302 2.50 -9.31 -13.60
CA MET A 302 1.96 -9.28 -12.24
C MET A 302 0.47 -9.66 -12.20
N VAL A 303 -0.34 -9.12 -13.13
CA VAL A 303 -1.81 -9.27 -13.10
C VAL A 303 -2.25 -10.74 -13.13
N PRO A 304 -1.84 -11.56 -14.12
CA PRO A 304 -2.23 -12.97 -14.15
C PRO A 304 -1.69 -13.75 -12.94
N LEU A 305 -0.51 -13.43 -12.42
CA LEU A 305 0.06 -14.09 -11.24
C LEU A 305 -0.80 -13.85 -10.00
N ILE A 306 -1.25 -12.61 -9.77
CA ILE A 306 -2.13 -12.27 -8.64
C ILE A 306 -3.48 -12.96 -8.81
N ILE A 307 -4.08 -12.93 -10.01
CA ILE A 307 -5.37 -13.60 -10.30
C ILE A 307 -5.26 -15.10 -10.03
N ILE A 308 -4.18 -15.75 -10.50
CA ILE A 308 -3.94 -17.20 -10.23
C ILE A 308 -3.79 -17.44 -8.73
N GLY A 309 -3.06 -16.58 -8.03
CA GLY A 309 -2.88 -16.66 -6.58
C GLY A 309 -4.20 -16.64 -5.82
N GLU A 310 -5.09 -15.71 -6.17
CA GLU A 310 -6.38 -15.54 -5.49
C GLU A 310 -7.40 -16.62 -5.88
N THR A 311 -7.56 -16.88 -7.19
CA THR A 311 -8.61 -17.81 -7.68
C THR A 311 -8.29 -19.27 -7.38
N ARG A 312 -7.01 -19.65 -7.40
CA ARG A 312 -6.57 -21.04 -7.14
C ARG A 312 -6.08 -21.27 -5.72
N ASN A 313 -6.27 -20.32 -4.79
CA ASN A 313 -5.74 -20.38 -3.41
C ASN A 313 -4.22 -20.63 -3.34
N LYS A 314 -3.46 -20.07 -4.28
CA LYS A 314 -2.00 -20.23 -4.39
C LYS A 314 -1.24 -18.96 -3.95
N LEU A 315 -1.85 -18.14 -3.09
CA LEU A 315 -1.25 -16.86 -2.64
C LEU A 315 0.16 -17.04 -2.06
N LYS A 316 0.38 -18.07 -1.24
CA LYS A 316 1.71 -18.38 -0.68
C LYS A 316 2.71 -18.69 -1.80
N GLN A 317 2.34 -19.48 -2.79
CA GLN A 317 3.24 -19.87 -3.89
C GLN A 317 3.61 -18.68 -4.76
N VAL A 318 2.62 -17.81 -5.07
CA VAL A 318 2.85 -16.57 -5.83
C VAL A 318 3.74 -15.61 -5.03
N PHE A 319 3.50 -15.47 -3.74
CA PHE A 319 4.31 -14.65 -2.84
C PHE A 319 5.77 -15.14 -2.77
N VAL A 320 5.98 -16.43 -2.49
CA VAL A 320 7.32 -17.04 -2.45
C VAL A 320 7.98 -16.96 -3.83
N GLY A 321 7.23 -17.20 -4.92
CA GLY A 321 7.69 -17.05 -6.28
C GLY A 321 8.19 -15.63 -6.59
N GLY A 322 7.51 -14.60 -6.08
CA GLY A 322 7.96 -13.21 -6.17
C GLY A 322 9.32 -12.97 -5.49
N ILE A 323 9.54 -13.56 -4.30
CA ILE A 323 10.83 -13.47 -3.61
C ILE A 323 11.92 -14.21 -4.40
N VAL A 324 11.62 -15.39 -4.94
CA VAL A 324 12.55 -16.14 -5.81
C VAL A 324 12.93 -15.33 -7.04
N CYS A 325 11.96 -14.66 -7.68
CA CYS A 325 12.25 -13.78 -8.82
C CYS A 325 13.26 -12.68 -8.45
N ILE A 326 13.05 -11.99 -7.31
CA ILE A 326 13.99 -10.93 -6.89
C ILE A 326 15.35 -11.51 -6.53
N ALA A 327 15.40 -12.64 -5.81
CA ALA A 327 16.67 -13.30 -5.48
C ALA A 327 17.45 -13.71 -6.75
N ALA A 328 16.75 -14.32 -7.72
CA ALA A 328 17.35 -14.68 -9.01
C ALA A 328 17.84 -13.46 -9.80
N ALA A 329 17.07 -12.37 -9.78
CA ALA A 329 17.46 -11.11 -10.42
C ALA A 329 18.70 -10.50 -9.79
N GLN A 330 18.80 -10.49 -8.46
CA GLN A 330 20.00 -9.98 -7.76
C GLN A 330 21.24 -10.83 -8.04
N LEU A 331 21.08 -12.15 -8.09
CA LEU A 331 22.18 -13.07 -8.52
C LEU A 331 22.53 -12.85 -10.00
N GLY A 332 21.54 -12.66 -10.86
CA GLY A 332 21.76 -12.32 -12.26
C GLY A 332 22.55 -11.03 -12.43
N LEU A 333 22.25 -10.00 -11.64
CA LEU A 333 23.02 -8.75 -11.63
C LEU A 333 24.42 -8.94 -11.03
N LEU A 334 24.58 -9.78 -10.00
CA LEU A 334 25.89 -10.04 -9.41
C LEU A 334 26.91 -10.58 -10.43
N PHE A 335 26.45 -11.43 -11.35
CA PHE A 335 27.31 -12.08 -12.34
C PHE A 335 27.21 -11.50 -13.76
N GLY A 336 26.14 -10.73 -14.06
CA GLY A 336 25.76 -10.34 -15.41
C GLY A 336 26.02 -8.88 -15.80
N LEU A 337 26.68 -8.09 -14.95
CA LEU A 337 26.86 -6.64 -15.20
C LEU A 337 27.68 -6.27 -16.42
N HIS A 338 28.36 -7.23 -17.04
CA HIS A 338 29.15 -7.04 -18.25
C HIS A 338 28.30 -7.00 -19.54
N SER A 339 27.00 -7.31 -19.45
CA SER A 339 26.10 -7.40 -20.60
C SER A 339 24.81 -6.64 -20.37
N LEU A 340 24.49 -5.70 -21.25
CA LEU A 340 23.23 -4.96 -21.22
C LEU A 340 22.00 -5.89 -21.25
N TRP A 341 22.07 -6.97 -22.02
CA TRP A 341 20.97 -7.93 -22.13
C TRP A 341 20.75 -8.73 -20.84
N LEU A 342 21.83 -9.08 -20.12
CA LEU A 342 21.73 -9.75 -18.83
C LEU A 342 21.18 -8.80 -17.74
N ILE A 343 21.60 -7.53 -17.77
CA ILE A 343 21.01 -6.49 -16.89
C ILE A 343 19.53 -6.35 -17.18
N LEU A 344 19.12 -6.20 -18.44
CA LEU A 344 17.71 -6.08 -18.83
C LEU A 344 16.89 -7.31 -18.40
N ALA A 345 17.39 -8.52 -18.69
CA ALA A 345 16.69 -9.75 -18.31
C ALA A 345 16.52 -9.84 -16.77
N SER A 346 17.59 -9.54 -16.03
CA SER A 346 17.52 -9.50 -14.55
C SER A 346 16.53 -8.47 -14.05
N LEU A 347 16.46 -7.28 -14.64
CA LEU A 347 15.49 -6.24 -14.25
C LEU A 347 14.05 -6.62 -14.61
N VAL A 348 13.81 -7.29 -15.73
CA VAL A 348 12.48 -7.83 -16.05
C VAL A 348 12.03 -8.79 -14.94
N VAL A 349 12.87 -9.75 -14.58
CA VAL A 349 12.57 -10.72 -13.50
C VAL A 349 12.41 -10.00 -12.16
N TYR A 350 13.24 -9.00 -11.86
CA TYR A 350 13.13 -8.15 -10.67
C TYR A 350 11.78 -7.48 -10.57
N PHE A 351 11.32 -6.76 -11.61
CA PHE A 351 10.09 -6.01 -11.58
C PHE A 351 8.83 -6.90 -11.57
N ILE A 352 8.91 -8.12 -12.13
CA ILE A 352 7.83 -9.11 -11.95
C ILE A 352 7.68 -9.44 -10.45
N GLY A 353 8.78 -9.84 -9.79
CA GLY A 353 8.78 -10.16 -8.37
C GLY A 353 8.38 -8.96 -7.50
N PHE A 354 8.96 -7.79 -7.77
CA PHE A 354 8.71 -6.55 -7.04
C PHE A 354 7.22 -6.16 -7.06
N ASN A 355 6.61 -6.09 -8.24
CA ASN A 355 5.22 -5.69 -8.38
C ASN A 355 4.25 -6.70 -7.72
N VAL A 356 4.52 -8.00 -7.84
CA VAL A 356 3.74 -9.05 -7.17
C VAL A 356 3.80 -8.88 -5.65
N LEU A 357 4.99 -8.66 -5.10
CA LEU A 357 5.20 -8.51 -3.65
C LEU A 357 4.64 -7.20 -3.13
N GLU A 358 4.84 -6.09 -3.84
CA GLU A 358 4.32 -4.77 -3.47
C GLU A 358 2.79 -4.76 -3.43
N ALA A 359 2.12 -5.46 -4.34
CA ALA A 359 0.67 -5.60 -4.33
C ALA A 359 0.18 -6.57 -3.23
N SER A 360 0.93 -7.62 -2.95
CA SER A 360 0.51 -8.70 -2.04
C SER A 360 0.74 -8.36 -0.57
N LEU A 361 1.85 -7.73 -0.22
CA LEU A 361 2.26 -7.47 1.17
C LEU A 361 1.23 -6.64 1.95
N PRO A 362 0.76 -5.46 1.48
CA PRO A 362 -0.20 -4.67 2.25
C PRO A 362 -1.56 -5.36 2.36
N SER A 363 -1.95 -6.14 1.35
CA SER A 363 -3.15 -6.97 1.39
C SER A 363 -3.05 -8.05 2.48
N LEU A 364 -1.90 -8.71 2.61
CA LEU A 364 -1.66 -9.72 3.65
C LEU A 364 -1.64 -9.10 5.05
N VAL A 365 -0.98 -7.97 5.24
CA VAL A 365 -0.99 -7.24 6.52
C VAL A 365 -2.42 -6.90 6.93
N SER A 366 -3.21 -6.33 6.02
CA SER A 366 -4.62 -5.98 6.30
C SER A 366 -5.51 -7.18 6.60
N LYS A 367 -5.21 -8.36 6.02
CA LYS A 367 -5.96 -9.61 6.27
C LYS A 367 -5.57 -10.27 7.60
N ILE A 368 -4.28 -10.21 7.97
CA ILE A 368 -3.75 -10.87 9.17
C ILE A 368 -3.98 -10.02 10.41
N ALA A 369 -3.80 -8.71 10.31
CA ALA A 369 -3.98 -7.79 11.42
C ALA A 369 -5.36 -7.94 12.08
N PRO A 370 -5.43 -7.85 13.43
CA PRO A 370 -6.71 -7.71 14.13
C PRO A 370 -7.49 -6.52 13.60
N SER A 371 -8.82 -6.64 13.56
CA SER A 371 -9.69 -5.64 12.92
C SER A 371 -9.54 -4.24 13.52
N ASP A 372 -9.35 -4.18 14.84
CA ASP A 372 -9.16 -2.96 15.62
C ASP A 372 -7.72 -2.42 15.62
N LEU A 373 -6.77 -3.15 15.04
CA LEU A 373 -5.35 -2.77 14.96
C LEU A 373 -4.84 -2.58 13.54
N LYS A 374 -5.71 -2.61 12.54
CA LYS A 374 -5.30 -2.47 11.13
C LYS A 374 -4.51 -1.18 10.87
N GLY A 375 -4.97 -0.05 11.40
CA GLY A 375 -4.28 1.22 11.26
C GLY A 375 -2.88 1.18 11.89
N THR A 376 -2.74 0.61 13.08
CA THR A 376 -1.45 0.42 13.75
C THR A 376 -0.54 -0.52 12.97
N ALA A 377 -1.06 -1.67 12.50
CA ALA A 377 -0.31 -2.63 11.70
C ALA A 377 0.21 -2.03 10.38
N MET A 378 -0.63 -1.24 9.68
CA MET A 378 -0.22 -0.53 8.48
C MET A 378 0.77 0.61 8.77
N GLY A 379 0.67 1.25 9.92
CA GLY A 379 1.65 2.23 10.39
C GLY A 379 3.04 1.61 10.58
N VAL A 380 3.11 0.48 11.30
CA VAL A 380 4.36 -0.29 11.50
C VAL A 380 4.91 -0.81 10.17
N TYR A 381 4.04 -1.31 9.28
CA TYR A 381 4.39 -1.74 7.93
C TYR A 381 5.05 -0.62 7.12
N ASN A 382 4.44 0.55 7.05
CA ASN A 382 4.97 1.69 6.31
C ASN A 382 6.26 2.24 6.94
N THR A 383 6.39 2.18 8.27
CA THR A 383 7.64 2.52 8.97
C THR A 383 8.74 1.54 8.60
N SER A 384 8.45 0.24 8.58
CA SER A 384 9.39 -0.81 8.15
C SER A 384 9.82 -0.62 6.69
N GLN A 385 8.90 -0.24 5.80
CA GLN A 385 9.19 0.14 4.41
C GLN A 385 10.20 1.30 4.34
N SER A 386 9.94 2.35 5.09
CA SER A 386 10.79 3.55 5.10
C SER A 386 12.17 3.28 5.72
N LEU A 387 12.24 2.44 6.75
CA LEU A 387 13.50 1.95 7.32
C LEU A 387 14.27 1.10 6.30
N GLY A 388 13.58 0.30 5.49
CA GLY A 388 14.16 -0.44 4.37
C GLY A 388 14.83 0.49 3.35
N LEU A 389 14.14 1.56 2.94
CA LEU A 389 14.71 2.57 2.04
C LEU A 389 15.98 3.20 2.61
N PHE A 390 15.97 3.54 3.90
CA PHE A 390 17.15 4.08 4.57
C PHE A 390 18.29 3.07 4.62
N ALA A 391 18.03 1.87 5.12
CA ALA A 391 19.05 0.82 5.26
C ALA A 391 19.64 0.43 3.90
N GLY A 392 18.82 0.29 2.87
CA GLY A 392 19.26 0.00 1.52
C GLY A 392 20.14 1.09 0.91
N GLY A 393 19.79 2.35 1.14
CA GLY A 393 20.63 3.48 0.72
C GLY A 393 21.96 3.52 1.47
N ALA A 394 21.92 3.54 2.80
CA ALA A 394 23.10 3.67 3.65
C ALA A 394 24.06 2.46 3.49
N LEU A 395 23.55 1.24 3.64
CA LEU A 395 24.35 0.02 3.49
C LEU A 395 24.77 -0.20 2.03
N GLY A 396 23.84 0.05 1.07
CA GLY A 396 24.16 -0.04 -0.36
C GLY A 396 25.29 0.88 -0.75
N GLY A 397 25.28 2.15 -0.31
CA GLY A 397 26.37 3.09 -0.55
C GLY A 397 27.68 2.68 0.12
N LEU A 398 27.62 2.24 1.38
CA LEU A 398 28.81 1.77 2.12
C LEU A 398 29.43 0.54 1.45
N LEU A 399 28.63 -0.45 1.09
CA LEU A 399 29.10 -1.66 0.42
C LEU A 399 29.59 -1.36 -0.99
N PHE A 400 28.96 -0.43 -1.69
CA PHE A 400 29.42 0.01 -3.00
C PHE A 400 30.78 0.71 -2.92
N GLN A 401 31.03 1.47 -1.86
CA GLN A 401 32.33 2.13 -1.63
C GLN A 401 33.45 1.14 -1.41
N HIS A 402 33.25 0.11 -0.58
CA HIS A 402 34.32 -0.81 -0.17
C HIS A 402 34.47 -2.03 -1.06
N TYR A 403 33.36 -2.53 -1.63
CA TYR A 403 33.32 -3.79 -2.36
C TYR A 403 32.76 -3.66 -3.79
N GLY A 404 32.42 -2.42 -4.23
CA GLY A 404 31.86 -2.18 -5.56
C GLY A 404 30.50 -2.84 -5.75
N PHE A 405 30.19 -3.18 -7.00
CA PHE A 405 28.95 -3.85 -7.37
C PHE A 405 28.74 -5.19 -6.67
N SER A 406 29.82 -5.98 -6.52
CA SER A 406 29.75 -7.29 -5.87
C SER A 406 29.26 -7.19 -4.44
N GLY A 407 29.69 -6.19 -3.67
CA GLY A 407 29.22 -5.97 -2.31
C GLY A 407 27.72 -5.69 -2.23
N VAL A 408 27.21 -4.82 -3.13
CA VAL A 408 25.80 -4.45 -3.16
C VAL A 408 24.93 -5.64 -3.53
N PHE A 409 25.25 -6.32 -4.65
CA PHE A 409 24.39 -7.42 -5.13
C PHE A 409 24.53 -8.69 -4.29
N THR A 410 25.66 -8.92 -3.62
CA THR A 410 25.79 -9.99 -2.61
C THR A 410 24.91 -9.69 -1.40
N PHE A 411 24.92 -8.47 -0.89
CA PHE A 411 24.05 -8.05 0.20
C PHE A 411 22.56 -8.22 -0.17
N CYS A 412 22.15 -7.73 -1.34
CA CYS A 412 20.79 -7.88 -1.82
C CYS A 412 20.39 -9.36 -1.97
N SER A 413 21.26 -10.18 -2.55
CA SER A 413 21.03 -11.63 -2.70
C SER A 413 20.89 -12.32 -1.35
N ALA A 414 21.80 -12.06 -0.41
CA ALA A 414 21.75 -12.63 0.94
C ALA A 414 20.48 -12.23 1.69
N LEU A 415 20.08 -10.94 1.59
CA LEU A 415 18.85 -10.45 2.20
C LEU A 415 17.60 -11.13 1.62
N MET A 416 17.56 -11.33 0.29
CA MET A 416 16.45 -12.01 -0.37
C MET A 416 16.41 -13.52 -0.04
N LEU A 417 17.57 -14.17 0.06
CA LEU A 417 17.64 -15.58 0.46
C LEU A 417 17.21 -15.78 1.91
N LEU A 418 17.60 -14.88 2.82
CA LEU A 418 17.11 -14.87 4.20
C LEU A 418 15.58 -14.70 4.24
N TRP A 419 15.04 -13.72 3.49
CA TRP A 419 13.60 -13.53 3.42
C TRP A 419 12.89 -14.74 2.81
N LEU A 420 13.45 -15.35 1.77
CA LEU A 420 12.94 -16.58 1.15
C LEU A 420 12.83 -17.72 2.17
N ALA A 421 13.88 -17.94 2.97
CA ALA A 421 13.88 -18.97 4.02
C ALA A 421 12.77 -18.71 5.06
N LEU A 422 12.62 -17.47 5.53
CA LEU A 422 11.57 -17.07 6.48
C LEU A 422 10.16 -17.21 5.88
N ALA A 423 9.98 -16.86 4.61
CA ALA A 423 8.70 -16.95 3.93
C ALA A 423 8.30 -18.39 3.58
N ALA A 424 9.26 -19.21 3.17
CA ALA A 424 9.02 -20.64 2.88
C ALA A 424 8.59 -21.40 4.14
N ALA A 425 9.26 -21.14 5.28
CA ALA A 425 8.94 -21.73 6.58
C ALA A 425 7.61 -21.21 7.19
N ALA A 426 7.06 -20.11 6.70
CA ALA A 426 5.84 -19.53 7.24
C ALA A 426 4.62 -20.41 6.87
N PRO A 427 3.60 -20.52 7.74
CA PRO A 427 2.34 -21.16 7.37
C PRO A 427 1.66 -20.38 6.23
N ALA A 428 0.88 -21.09 5.40
CA ALA A 428 0.10 -20.42 4.36
C ALA A 428 -0.91 -19.47 5.02
N PRO A 429 -1.08 -18.24 4.49
CA PRO A 429 -2.11 -17.32 4.97
C PRO A 429 -3.47 -18.01 4.84
N ARG A 430 -4.24 -18.01 5.92
CA ARG A 430 -5.61 -18.55 5.87
C ARG A 430 -6.45 -17.62 5.01
N PRO A 431 -7.33 -18.14 4.15
CA PRO A 431 -8.24 -17.35 3.35
C PRO A 431 -9.35 -16.78 4.24
N VAL A 432 -9.06 -15.71 4.96
CA VAL A 432 -10.02 -15.01 5.84
C VAL A 432 -10.57 -13.77 5.16
N LYS A 433 -11.83 -13.44 5.50
CA LYS A 433 -12.54 -12.23 5.12
C LYS A 433 -12.85 -11.46 6.40
N ASN A 434 -12.48 -10.19 6.43
CA ASN A 434 -12.89 -9.29 7.50
C ASN A 434 -14.19 -8.61 7.08
N ILE A 435 -15.20 -8.66 7.94
CA ILE A 435 -16.53 -8.12 7.70
C ILE A 435 -16.83 -7.16 8.84
N THR A 436 -17.26 -5.97 8.49
CA THR A 436 -17.67 -4.94 9.45
C THR A 436 -19.16 -4.70 9.28
N LEU A 437 -19.91 -4.82 10.37
CA LEU A 437 -21.37 -4.64 10.37
C LEU A 437 -21.78 -3.72 11.51
N ALA A 438 -22.77 -2.85 11.27
CA ALA A 438 -23.37 -2.03 12.32
C ALA A 438 -24.24 -2.89 13.24
N VAL A 439 -24.11 -2.70 14.54
CA VAL A 439 -24.88 -3.39 15.57
C VAL A 439 -26.26 -2.73 15.69
N SER A 440 -27.33 -3.54 15.69
CA SER A 440 -28.69 -3.06 15.92
C SER A 440 -28.90 -2.62 17.38
N ALA A 441 -29.73 -1.62 17.59
CA ALA A 441 -30.12 -1.16 18.93
C ALA A 441 -30.69 -2.27 19.84
N THR A 442 -31.20 -3.36 19.26
CA THR A 442 -31.71 -4.54 19.97
C THR A 442 -30.67 -5.26 20.82
N TRP A 443 -29.37 -5.04 20.54
CA TRP A 443 -28.26 -5.66 21.24
C TRP A 443 -27.57 -4.76 22.25
N HIS A 444 -28.05 -3.51 22.44
CA HIS A 444 -27.51 -2.62 23.47
C HIS A 444 -27.74 -3.21 24.86
N GLY A 445 -26.70 -3.36 25.65
CA GLY A 445 -26.70 -4.02 26.96
C GLY A 445 -26.60 -5.56 26.91
N ARG A 446 -26.55 -6.15 25.71
CA ARG A 446 -26.40 -7.61 25.49
C ARG A 446 -25.31 -7.93 24.48
N GLU A 447 -24.25 -7.15 24.52
CA GLU A 447 -23.15 -7.22 23.55
C GLU A 447 -22.40 -8.55 23.61
N ASP A 448 -22.28 -9.13 24.80
CA ASP A 448 -21.63 -10.43 25.01
C ASP A 448 -22.45 -11.56 24.37
N ASP A 449 -23.79 -11.52 24.49
CA ASP A 449 -24.68 -12.48 23.83
C ASP A 449 -24.54 -12.40 22.30
N LEU A 450 -24.45 -11.19 21.73
CA LEU A 450 -24.22 -10.98 20.31
C LEU A 450 -22.88 -11.59 19.88
N GLN A 451 -21.83 -11.35 20.66
CA GLN A 451 -20.49 -11.88 20.36
C GLN A 451 -20.51 -13.41 20.40
N PHE A 452 -21.13 -14.01 21.40
CA PHE A 452 -21.31 -15.46 21.50
C PHE A 452 -22.08 -16.05 20.31
N ALA A 453 -23.21 -15.41 19.94
CA ALA A 453 -24.04 -15.86 18.82
C ALA A 453 -23.29 -15.80 17.49
N LEU A 454 -22.44 -14.79 17.29
CA LEU A 454 -21.64 -14.63 16.06
C LEU A 454 -20.44 -15.59 16.02
N ILE A 455 -19.78 -15.85 17.15
CA ILE A 455 -18.67 -16.81 17.24
C ILE A 455 -19.16 -18.25 16.97
N ALA A 456 -20.39 -18.56 17.35
CA ALA A 456 -21.00 -19.86 17.11
C ALA A 456 -21.28 -20.16 15.63
N LEU A 457 -21.24 -19.17 14.75
CA LEU A 457 -21.43 -19.37 13.31
C LEU A 457 -20.24 -20.11 12.70
N SER A 458 -20.55 -21.05 11.82
CA SER A 458 -19.55 -21.82 11.08
C SER A 458 -18.61 -20.88 10.28
N GLY A 459 -17.32 -21.08 10.41
CA GLY A 459 -16.30 -20.32 9.68
C GLY A 459 -15.93 -18.97 10.30
N VAL A 460 -16.47 -18.60 11.46
CA VAL A 460 -16.03 -17.43 12.22
C VAL A 460 -14.78 -17.76 13.03
N GLU A 461 -13.71 -16.98 12.86
CA GLU A 461 -12.45 -17.11 13.62
C GLU A 461 -12.39 -16.19 14.82
N ALA A 462 -12.92 -14.97 14.68
CA ALA A 462 -12.94 -13.98 15.75
C ALA A 462 -14.06 -12.97 15.54
N VAL A 463 -14.62 -12.50 16.65
CA VAL A 463 -15.59 -11.41 16.67
C VAL A 463 -15.12 -10.39 17.70
N LYS A 464 -15.16 -9.11 17.33
CA LYS A 464 -14.84 -8.01 18.23
C LYS A 464 -15.82 -6.85 18.03
N LEU A 465 -16.25 -6.24 19.12
CA LEU A 465 -17.04 -5.02 19.09
C LEU A 465 -16.13 -3.80 19.17
N SER A 466 -16.53 -2.71 18.50
CA SER A 466 -15.90 -1.39 18.65
C SER A 466 -16.08 -0.86 20.08
N ALA A 467 -15.24 0.09 20.51
CA ALA A 467 -15.34 0.68 21.85
C ALA A 467 -16.67 1.41 22.08
N ASP A 468 -17.26 2.00 21.03
CA ASP A 468 -18.59 2.61 21.06
C ASP A 468 -19.73 1.60 20.97
N LYS A 469 -19.43 0.29 20.83
CA LYS A 469 -20.38 -0.83 20.73
C LYS A 469 -21.37 -0.73 19.55
N GLN A 470 -21.14 0.20 18.62
CA GLN A 470 -22.01 0.41 17.45
C GLN A 470 -21.63 -0.46 16.25
N THR A 471 -20.42 -1.02 16.27
CA THR A 471 -19.89 -1.78 15.15
C THR A 471 -19.31 -3.12 15.62
N VAL A 472 -19.59 -4.19 14.87
CA VAL A 472 -18.98 -5.51 15.09
C VAL A 472 -18.04 -5.86 13.95
N TYR A 473 -16.84 -6.26 14.31
CA TYR A 473 -15.81 -6.77 13.41
C TYR A 473 -15.80 -8.29 13.46
N ILE A 474 -16.07 -8.93 12.33
CA ILE A 474 -16.11 -10.38 12.20
C ILE A 474 -14.96 -10.80 11.29
N LYS A 475 -14.05 -11.64 11.79
CA LYS A 475 -13.03 -12.32 11.01
C LYS A 475 -13.54 -13.73 10.72
N ALA A 476 -13.83 -14.02 9.46
CA ALA A 476 -14.42 -15.28 9.04
C ALA A 476 -13.68 -15.91 7.87
N MET A 477 -13.73 -17.23 7.74
CA MET A 477 -13.18 -17.95 6.60
C MET A 477 -13.91 -17.55 5.31
N GLN A 478 -13.18 -17.42 4.21
CA GLN A 478 -13.72 -17.00 2.92
C GLN A 478 -14.70 -18.05 2.35
N LYS A 479 -14.50 -19.33 2.68
CA LYS A 479 -15.42 -20.44 2.37
C LYS A 479 -16.01 -21.00 3.65
N GLY A 480 -17.34 -21.20 3.67
CA GLY A 480 -18.04 -21.82 4.79
C GLY A 480 -18.68 -20.82 5.78
N PHE A 481 -18.49 -19.51 5.59
CA PHE A 481 -19.15 -18.49 6.41
C PHE A 481 -20.46 -18.00 5.74
N ASP A 482 -21.56 -18.05 6.50
CA ASP A 482 -22.86 -17.53 6.08
C ASP A 482 -23.03 -16.07 6.54
N GLU A 483 -22.73 -15.14 5.64
CA GLU A 483 -22.90 -13.71 5.89
C GLU A 483 -24.38 -13.30 6.09
N ALA A 484 -25.32 -14.06 5.50
CA ALA A 484 -26.75 -13.77 5.66
C ALA A 484 -27.22 -14.16 7.07
N ALA A 485 -26.73 -15.28 7.61
CA ALA A 485 -27.00 -15.67 8.99
C ALA A 485 -26.41 -14.67 9.98
N ALA A 486 -25.19 -14.18 9.77
CA ALA A 486 -24.60 -13.15 10.61
C ALA A 486 -25.41 -11.84 10.60
N LYS A 487 -25.83 -11.38 9.42
CA LYS A 487 -26.68 -10.19 9.29
C LYS A 487 -28.04 -10.36 9.97
N LYS A 488 -28.62 -11.56 9.91
CA LYS A 488 -29.88 -11.89 10.58
C LYS A 488 -29.74 -11.82 12.10
N ILE A 489 -28.67 -12.39 12.66
CA ILE A 489 -28.38 -12.30 14.10
C ILE A 489 -28.24 -10.82 14.51
N ILE A 490 -27.44 -10.04 13.80
CA ILE A 490 -27.17 -8.63 14.14
C ILE A 490 -28.44 -7.78 14.05
N SER A 491 -29.33 -8.07 13.10
CA SER A 491 -30.60 -7.35 12.99
C SER A 491 -31.62 -7.70 14.07
N GLY A 492 -31.37 -8.75 14.86
CA GLY A 492 -32.30 -9.23 15.88
C GLY A 492 -33.56 -9.89 15.30
N ALA A 493 -33.45 -10.44 14.07
CA ALA A 493 -34.57 -11.01 13.30
C ALA A 493 -34.54 -12.54 13.29
#